data_a37f3d24df2efe3f79fe353b46c9fe83
#
_entry.id   a37f3d24df2efe3f79fe353b46c9fe83
#
_cell.length_a   1.000
_cell.length_b   1.000
_cell.length_c   1.000
_cell.angle_alpha   90.00
_cell.angle_beta   90.00
_cell.angle_gamma   90.00
#
_symmetry.space_group_name_H-M   'P 1'
#
loop_
_entity.id
_entity.type
_entity.pdbx_description
1 polymer ?
#
loop_
_entity_poly.entity_id
_entity_poly.type
_entity_poly.pdbx_seq_one_letter_code
_entity_poly.pdbx_strand_id
1 'polypeptide(L)'
;RDRSVSRGLGDVYKRQMVAHNAGFDMSFIMENCRRLGYPQEFTYVDTVGISRVLLKNQSKHTLDAVAKTLGISLENHHRAVDDAECTAHIFVKFIKMLEEQDIYNLTEVNALGASSVDAVKKMPSYHAIILAKNDLGRINLYRLVSQSHLTYFNKHPRIPKSLILKYREGLILGSACEAGELYRALLDGQSDAQIARLVKFYDYLEIQPCGNNKFMIASEKIRTVNSIEDIQNINRRIVELGEQFHKPVVATCDVHFLDPEDEVYRRIIMAGRGFDDADEQAPLFLHTTEEMLEEFSYLGSDKAEEIVITNTNMIADMIETIAPVRPDKCPPVIPDSDKTLTEICYNRAHEIYGPDLPQIVEARLEKELNSIIKNGFAVMYIIAQKLVWKSVEDGYLVGSRGSVGSSFVATMAGITEVNPLSPHYYCSKCHYVDFDSEEVKAYAGKAGIDMPDKVCPVCGEKLHKDGFDIPFETFLGFKGDKEPDIDLNFSGEYQ
;
A
#
# COMPACT_ATOMS: atom_id res chain seq x y z
N ARG A 1 56.92 -10.14 -7.44
CA ARG A 1 56.11 -9.89 -6.22
C ARG A 1 56.77 -8.71 -5.54
N ASP A 2 56.26 -7.58 -5.88
CA ASP A 2 56.96 -6.32 -5.60
C ASP A 2 56.75 -5.91 -4.16
N ARG A 3 57.77 -6.07 -3.32
CA ARG A 3 57.80 -5.57 -1.93
C ARG A 3 57.76 -4.06 -1.86
N SER A 4 57.96 -3.37 -2.97
CA SER A 4 57.89 -1.90 -3.04
C SER A 4 56.48 -1.35 -2.91
N VAL A 5 55.45 -2.13 -3.31
CA VAL A 5 54.06 -1.75 -3.17
C VAL A 5 53.59 -1.72 -1.70
N SER A 6 54.24 -2.50 -0.81
CA SER A 6 53.88 -2.52 0.61
C SER A 6 54.40 -1.32 1.41
N ARG A 7 55.42 -0.61 0.92
CA ARG A 7 56.01 0.54 1.64
C ARG A 7 55.18 1.81 1.62
N GLY A 8 54.25 1.92 0.66
CA GLY A 8 53.28 3.03 0.59
C GLY A 8 51.92 2.75 1.26
N LEU A 9 51.77 1.56 1.86
CA LEU A 9 50.51 1.08 2.39
C LEU A 9 50.36 1.21 3.91
N GLY A 10 51.18 2.08 4.56
CA GLY A 10 51.19 2.28 6.02
C GLY A 10 49.81 2.59 6.65
N ASP A 11 48.86 3.06 5.86
CA ASP A 11 47.50 3.41 6.28
C ASP A 11 46.43 2.61 5.54
N VAL A 12 46.66 1.33 5.25
CA VAL A 12 45.69 0.46 4.54
C VAL A 12 44.31 0.45 5.22
N TYR A 13 44.25 0.54 6.53
CA TYR A 13 43.03 0.62 7.30
C TYR A 13 42.21 1.91 7.08
N LYS A 14 42.80 2.94 6.49
CA LYS A 14 42.14 4.21 6.13
C LYS A 14 41.69 4.24 4.67
N ARG A 15 41.95 3.19 3.88
CA ARG A 15 41.60 3.14 2.46
C ARG A 15 40.29 2.42 2.29
N GLN A 16 39.47 2.95 1.43
CA GLN A 16 38.23 2.33 1.05
C GLN A 16 38.42 1.43 -0.16
N MET A 17 37.73 0.30 -0.18
CA MET A 17 37.69 -0.56 -1.34
C MET A 17 36.62 -0.06 -2.32
N VAL A 18 36.92 -0.15 -3.61
CA VAL A 18 35.98 0.22 -4.67
C VAL A 18 35.78 -0.99 -5.58
N ALA A 19 34.54 -1.39 -5.79
CA ALA A 19 34.21 -2.47 -6.69
C ALA A 19 32.88 -2.22 -7.41
N HIS A 20 32.64 -2.98 -8.47
CA HIS A 20 31.38 -2.95 -9.20
C HIS A 20 30.52 -4.14 -8.78
N ASN A 21 29.41 -3.92 -8.06
CA ASN A 21 28.68 -4.90 -7.28
C ASN A 21 29.50 -5.38 -6.06
N ALA A 22 30.02 -4.40 -5.31
CA ALA A 22 31.01 -4.58 -4.26
C ALA A 22 30.64 -5.62 -3.19
N GLY A 23 29.35 -5.84 -2.91
CA GLY A 23 28.90 -6.87 -1.99
C GLY A 23 29.39 -8.29 -2.35
N PHE A 24 29.53 -8.56 -3.65
CA PHE A 24 30.04 -9.85 -4.13
C PHE A 24 31.52 -10.01 -3.76
N ASP A 25 32.38 -9.06 -4.15
CA ASP A 25 33.82 -9.14 -3.90
C ASP A 25 34.13 -9.11 -2.39
N MET A 26 33.40 -8.26 -1.64
CA MET A 26 33.57 -8.15 -0.20
C MET A 26 33.19 -9.42 0.54
N SER A 27 32.20 -10.16 0.09
CA SER A 27 31.81 -11.45 0.71
C SER A 27 32.97 -12.46 0.70
N PHE A 28 33.72 -12.54 -0.39
CA PHE A 28 34.90 -13.42 -0.49
C PHE A 28 36.04 -12.94 0.41
N ILE A 29 36.29 -11.63 0.44
CA ILE A 29 37.38 -11.05 1.25
C ILE A 29 37.07 -11.26 2.73
N MET A 30 35.86 -10.95 3.19
CA MET A 30 35.46 -11.09 4.59
C MET A 30 35.49 -12.55 5.04
N GLU A 31 35.01 -13.48 4.21
CA GLU A 31 35.05 -14.90 4.54
C GLU A 31 36.49 -15.42 4.65
N ASN A 32 37.40 -15.01 3.76
CA ASN A 32 38.79 -15.40 3.89
C ASN A 32 39.47 -14.77 5.12
N CYS A 33 39.17 -13.52 5.46
CA CYS A 33 39.64 -12.89 6.68
C CYS A 33 39.15 -13.67 7.93
N ARG A 34 37.88 -14.06 7.95
CA ARG A 34 37.31 -14.89 9.02
C ARG A 34 38.04 -16.23 9.18
N ARG A 35 38.26 -16.95 8.06
CA ARG A 35 38.96 -18.23 8.04
C ARG A 35 40.41 -18.16 8.52
N LEU A 36 41.05 -17.02 8.27
CA LEU A 36 42.44 -16.80 8.64
C LEU A 36 42.61 -16.13 10.02
N GLY A 37 41.51 -15.86 10.72
CA GLY A 37 41.56 -15.21 12.03
C GLY A 37 41.97 -13.72 11.99
N TYR A 38 41.76 -13.05 10.87
CA TYR A 38 42.00 -11.62 10.70
C TYR A 38 40.69 -10.81 10.73
N PRO A 39 40.11 -10.51 11.89
CA PRO A 39 38.88 -9.71 11.95
C PRO A 39 39.20 -8.30 11.48
N GLN A 40 38.74 -7.91 10.29
CA GLN A 40 38.88 -6.55 9.77
C GLN A 40 37.53 -6.04 9.28
N GLU A 41 37.23 -4.80 9.65
CA GLU A 41 36.11 -4.07 9.08
C GLU A 41 36.57 -3.34 7.82
N PHE A 42 35.85 -3.56 6.72
CA PHE A 42 36.08 -2.87 5.46
C PHE A 42 34.96 -1.90 5.18
N THR A 43 35.29 -0.65 4.88
CA THR A 43 34.35 0.25 4.20
C THR A 43 34.60 0.18 2.70
N TYR A 44 33.53 0.15 1.92
CA TYR A 44 33.63 0.04 0.47
C TYR A 44 32.66 0.96 -0.25
N VAL A 45 32.99 1.26 -1.50
CA VAL A 45 32.17 2.03 -2.42
C VAL A 45 31.71 1.10 -3.54
N ASP A 46 30.39 1.04 -3.76
CA ASP A 46 29.81 0.28 -4.86
C ASP A 46 29.51 1.20 -6.05
N THR A 47 30.23 1.00 -7.15
CA THR A 47 30.04 1.80 -8.36
C THR A 47 28.69 1.52 -9.06
N VAL A 48 28.03 0.40 -8.80
CA VAL A 48 26.65 0.14 -9.28
C VAL A 48 25.68 1.15 -8.65
N GLY A 49 25.80 1.40 -7.34
CA GLY A 49 24.98 2.39 -6.65
C GLY A 49 25.13 3.78 -7.25
N ILE A 50 26.39 4.21 -7.46
CA ILE A 50 26.73 5.51 -8.05
C ILE A 50 26.21 5.59 -9.51
N SER A 51 26.39 4.54 -10.31
CA SER A 51 25.92 4.51 -11.70
C SER A 51 24.41 4.71 -11.83
N ARG A 52 23.63 4.14 -10.90
CA ARG A 52 22.16 4.30 -10.88
C ARG A 52 21.71 5.73 -10.65
N VAL A 53 22.51 6.51 -9.96
CA VAL A 53 22.21 7.91 -9.65
C VAL A 53 22.70 8.84 -10.75
N LEU A 54 23.90 8.62 -11.27
CA LEU A 54 24.52 9.49 -12.27
C LEU A 54 24.03 9.20 -13.71
N LEU A 55 23.76 7.91 -14.03
CA LEU A 55 23.34 7.47 -15.36
C LEU A 55 21.83 7.13 -15.39
N LYS A 56 20.98 8.12 -15.10
CA LYS A 56 19.53 7.95 -14.90
C LYS A 56 18.80 7.32 -16.08
N ASN A 57 19.25 7.56 -17.29
CA ASN A 57 18.61 7.07 -18.53
C ASN A 57 19.07 5.66 -18.94
N GLN A 58 19.90 5.02 -18.13
CA GLN A 58 20.43 3.69 -18.42
C GLN A 58 19.60 2.60 -17.74
N SER A 59 19.17 1.60 -18.48
CA SER A 59 18.35 0.49 -17.95
C SER A 59 19.16 -0.61 -17.28
N LYS A 60 20.38 -0.88 -17.75
CA LYS A 60 21.28 -1.90 -17.23
C LYS A 60 22.54 -1.24 -16.64
N HIS A 61 22.90 -1.65 -15.44
CA HIS A 61 24.08 -1.13 -14.71
C HIS A 61 25.11 -2.24 -14.47
N THR A 62 25.29 -3.15 -15.42
CA THR A 62 26.40 -4.11 -15.45
C THR A 62 27.70 -3.41 -15.82
N LEU A 63 28.84 -3.98 -15.49
CA LEU A 63 30.15 -3.37 -15.72
C LEU A 63 30.34 -2.96 -17.17
N ASP A 64 30.05 -3.88 -18.10
CA ASP A 64 30.13 -3.65 -19.55
C ASP A 64 29.19 -2.55 -20.03
N ALA A 65 27.96 -2.52 -19.53
CA ALA A 65 26.97 -1.50 -19.91
C ALA A 65 27.41 -0.10 -19.44
N VAL A 66 27.92 0.01 -18.21
CA VAL A 66 28.43 1.27 -17.65
C VAL A 66 29.70 1.71 -18.38
N ALA A 67 30.64 0.80 -18.61
CA ALA A 67 31.86 1.05 -19.38
C ALA A 67 31.54 1.60 -20.77
N LYS A 68 30.63 0.95 -21.49
CA LYS A 68 30.18 1.37 -22.82
C LYS A 68 29.58 2.78 -22.81
N THR A 69 28.70 3.08 -21.86
CA THR A 69 28.08 4.40 -21.73
C THR A 69 29.10 5.50 -21.44
N LEU A 70 30.13 5.18 -20.64
CA LEU A 70 31.19 6.11 -20.31
C LEU A 70 32.34 6.13 -21.35
N GLY A 71 32.26 5.33 -22.42
CA GLY A 71 33.31 5.25 -23.45
C GLY A 71 34.62 4.68 -22.91
N ILE A 72 34.55 3.67 -22.04
CA ILE A 72 35.69 2.95 -21.46
C ILE A 72 35.80 1.60 -22.19
N SER A 73 37.01 1.24 -22.65
CA SER A 73 37.29 -0.04 -23.27
C SER A 73 37.33 -1.17 -22.23
N LEU A 74 36.70 -2.31 -22.54
CA LEU A 74 36.75 -3.53 -21.75
C LEU A 74 37.01 -4.70 -22.70
N GLU A 75 38.30 -4.99 -22.96
CA GLU A 75 38.69 -5.93 -24.02
C GLU A 75 38.58 -7.40 -23.62
N ASN A 76 38.78 -7.74 -22.33
CA ASN A 76 38.76 -9.12 -21.83
C ASN A 76 37.85 -9.27 -20.61
N HIS A 77 36.53 -9.09 -20.84
CA HIS A 77 35.53 -9.28 -19.80
C HIS A 77 35.65 -10.66 -19.13
N HIS A 78 35.48 -10.69 -17.78
CA HIS A 78 35.67 -11.84 -16.89
C HIS A 78 37.11 -12.19 -16.50
N ARG A 79 38.07 -11.35 -16.81
CA ARG A 79 39.40 -11.40 -16.13
C ARG A 79 39.41 -10.40 -14.97
N ALA A 80 39.66 -10.90 -13.76
CA ALA A 80 39.58 -10.09 -12.54
C ALA A 80 40.41 -8.80 -12.58
N VAL A 81 41.59 -8.80 -13.26
CA VAL A 81 42.44 -7.63 -13.41
C VAL A 81 41.81 -6.60 -14.36
N ASP A 82 41.29 -7.05 -15.50
CA ASP A 82 40.72 -6.19 -16.54
C ASP A 82 39.37 -5.58 -16.02
N ASP A 83 38.58 -6.35 -15.28
CA ASP A 83 37.35 -5.89 -14.63
C ASP A 83 37.66 -4.84 -13.51
N ALA A 84 38.75 -5.07 -12.73
CA ALA A 84 39.18 -4.12 -11.70
C ALA A 84 39.69 -2.82 -12.32
N GLU A 85 40.48 -2.88 -13.41
CA GLU A 85 40.96 -1.72 -14.14
C GLU A 85 39.81 -0.91 -14.75
N CYS A 86 38.88 -1.60 -15.38
CA CYS A 86 37.66 -0.99 -15.91
C CYS A 86 36.86 -0.27 -14.81
N THR A 87 36.68 -0.94 -13.64
CA THR A 87 36.01 -0.34 -12.46
C THR A 87 36.72 0.91 -11.98
N ALA A 88 38.08 0.92 -11.95
CA ALA A 88 38.84 2.07 -11.56
C ALA A 88 38.63 3.26 -12.53
N HIS A 89 38.63 2.99 -13.82
CA HIS A 89 38.36 4.02 -14.84
C HIS A 89 36.93 4.56 -14.75
N ILE A 90 35.96 3.72 -14.50
CA ILE A 90 34.56 4.10 -14.23
C ILE A 90 34.47 5.01 -13.02
N PHE A 91 35.14 4.63 -11.92
CA PHE A 91 35.11 5.40 -10.68
C PHE A 91 35.75 6.77 -10.84
N VAL A 92 36.88 6.88 -11.55
CA VAL A 92 37.50 8.18 -11.88
C VAL A 92 36.57 9.09 -12.67
N LYS A 93 35.80 8.53 -13.65
CA LYS A 93 34.77 9.31 -14.36
C LYS A 93 33.64 9.73 -13.47
N PHE A 94 33.17 8.85 -12.57
CA PHE A 94 32.16 9.21 -11.60
C PHE A 94 32.57 10.30 -10.64
N ILE A 95 33.84 10.31 -10.17
CA ILE A 95 34.37 11.40 -9.36
C ILE A 95 34.20 12.74 -10.08
N LYS A 96 34.60 12.81 -11.36
CA LYS A 96 34.45 14.05 -12.15
C LYS A 96 33.00 14.48 -12.31
N MET A 97 32.10 13.54 -12.58
CA MET A 97 30.66 13.82 -12.68
C MET A 97 30.04 14.25 -11.34
N LEU A 98 30.57 13.79 -10.22
CA LEU A 98 30.15 14.22 -8.87
C LEU A 98 30.68 15.61 -8.56
N GLU A 99 31.97 15.91 -8.88
CA GLU A 99 32.59 17.23 -8.75
C GLU A 99 31.83 18.30 -9.57
N GLU A 100 31.35 17.96 -10.77
CA GLU A 100 30.46 18.82 -11.60
C GLU A 100 29.12 19.15 -10.94
N GLN A 101 28.73 18.39 -9.91
CA GLN A 101 27.52 18.60 -9.10
C GLN A 101 27.84 19.13 -7.68
N ASP A 102 29.06 19.64 -7.45
CA ASP A 102 29.55 20.12 -6.16
C ASP A 102 29.52 19.05 -5.03
N ILE A 103 29.73 17.78 -5.40
CA ILE A 103 29.75 16.63 -4.47
C ILE A 103 31.20 16.15 -4.31
N TYR A 104 31.77 16.30 -3.10
CA TYR A 104 33.16 16.08 -2.84
C TYR A 104 33.48 15.02 -1.78
N ASN A 105 32.47 14.48 -1.11
CA ASN A 105 32.65 13.47 -0.07
C ASN A 105 31.58 12.39 -0.09
N LEU A 106 31.84 11.26 0.57
CA LEU A 106 30.95 10.11 0.57
C LEU A 106 29.60 10.36 1.29
N THR A 107 29.54 11.27 2.23
CA THR A 107 28.30 11.64 2.89
C THR A 107 27.35 12.32 1.89
N GLU A 108 27.89 13.21 1.06
CA GLU A 108 27.13 13.87 0.00
C GLU A 108 26.71 12.88 -1.10
N VAL A 109 27.59 11.93 -1.49
CA VAL A 109 27.25 10.84 -2.42
C VAL A 109 26.11 9.99 -1.86
N ASN A 110 26.14 9.64 -0.59
CA ASN A 110 25.06 8.90 0.06
C ASN A 110 23.76 9.70 0.11
N ALA A 111 23.84 11.01 0.37
CA ALA A 111 22.67 11.89 0.36
C ALA A 111 22.07 12.00 -1.05
N LEU A 112 22.91 12.10 -2.10
CA LEU A 112 22.46 12.07 -3.49
C LEU A 112 21.76 10.74 -3.82
N GLY A 113 22.32 9.60 -3.42
CA GLY A 113 21.73 8.28 -3.59
C GLY A 113 20.38 8.15 -2.88
N ALA A 114 20.29 8.64 -1.64
CA ALA A 114 19.06 8.63 -0.86
C ALA A 114 17.95 9.51 -1.47
N SER A 115 18.28 10.55 -2.22
CA SER A 115 17.34 11.42 -2.92
C SER A 115 16.78 10.81 -4.22
N SER A 116 17.46 9.81 -4.79
CA SER A 116 17.04 9.16 -6.04
C SER A 116 16.04 8.06 -5.78
N VAL A 117 14.76 8.30 -6.11
CA VAL A 117 13.68 7.32 -6.00
C VAL A 117 14.01 6.03 -6.75
N ASP A 118 14.53 6.13 -7.97
CA ASP A 118 14.86 4.95 -8.78
C ASP A 118 16.03 4.13 -8.24
N ALA A 119 17.01 4.78 -7.63
CA ALA A 119 18.10 4.08 -6.94
C ALA A 119 17.57 3.34 -5.71
N VAL A 120 16.75 4.02 -4.89
CA VAL A 120 16.14 3.44 -3.69
C VAL A 120 15.24 2.25 -4.03
N LYS A 121 14.43 2.33 -5.09
CA LYS A 121 13.58 1.21 -5.57
C LYS A 121 14.36 -0.06 -5.88
N LYS A 122 15.61 0.05 -6.28
CA LYS A 122 16.47 -1.08 -6.69
C LYS A 122 17.34 -1.62 -5.56
N MET A 123 17.34 -1.00 -4.38
CA MET A 123 18.08 -1.49 -3.21
C MET A 123 17.50 -2.80 -2.68
N PRO A 124 18.26 -3.62 -1.95
CA PRO A 124 17.71 -4.74 -1.18
C PRO A 124 16.60 -4.25 -0.24
N SER A 125 15.60 -5.09 -0.03
CA SER A 125 14.51 -4.82 0.90
C SER A 125 14.42 -5.94 1.93
N TYR A 126 14.02 -5.58 3.15
CA TYR A 126 13.93 -6.44 4.30
C TYR A 126 12.57 -6.27 4.96
N HIS A 127 12.16 -7.27 5.70
CA HIS A 127 10.98 -7.15 6.54
C HIS A 127 11.25 -6.24 7.74
N ALA A 128 10.24 -5.53 8.17
CA ALA A 128 10.22 -4.76 9.41
C ALA A 128 8.79 -4.73 9.96
N ILE A 129 8.66 -4.74 11.28
CA ILE A 129 7.36 -4.55 11.93
C ILE A 129 7.19 -3.06 12.25
N ILE A 130 6.04 -2.51 11.91
CA ILE A 130 5.68 -1.13 12.24
C ILE A 130 4.33 -1.13 12.93
N LEU A 131 4.32 -0.81 14.22
CA LEU A 131 3.12 -0.72 15.03
C LEU A 131 2.74 0.75 15.20
N ALA A 132 1.46 1.06 15.05
CA ALA A 132 0.92 2.38 15.37
C ALA A 132 0.66 2.46 16.89
N LYS A 133 1.41 3.30 17.58
CA LYS A 133 1.30 3.49 19.02
C LYS A 133 0.05 4.28 19.43
N ASN A 134 -0.30 5.28 18.61
CA ASN A 134 -1.41 6.20 18.85
C ASN A 134 -1.99 6.70 17.53
N ASP A 135 -2.93 7.63 17.59
CA ASP A 135 -3.62 8.14 16.41
C ASP A 135 -2.68 8.85 15.42
N LEU A 136 -1.66 9.55 15.91
CA LEU A 136 -0.62 10.14 15.06
C LEU A 136 0.20 9.04 14.36
N GLY A 137 0.55 7.97 15.08
CA GLY A 137 1.22 6.81 14.52
C GLY A 137 0.38 6.13 13.43
N ARG A 138 -0.93 6.01 13.63
CA ARG A 138 -1.85 5.50 12.60
C ARG A 138 -1.79 6.34 11.32
N ILE A 139 -1.84 7.67 11.44
CA ILE A 139 -1.73 8.58 10.30
C ILE A 139 -0.38 8.43 9.60
N ASN A 140 0.71 8.35 10.38
CA ASN A 140 2.06 8.21 9.84
C ASN A 140 2.26 6.85 9.17
N LEU A 141 1.71 5.77 9.72
CA LEU A 141 1.69 4.45 9.09
C LEU A 141 0.99 4.48 7.73
N TYR A 142 -0.19 5.11 7.64
CA TYR A 142 -0.90 5.25 6.37
C TYR A 142 -0.13 6.07 5.33
N ARG A 143 0.59 7.12 5.77
CA ARG A 143 1.50 7.89 4.89
C ARG A 143 2.64 7.02 4.36
N LEU A 144 3.24 6.19 5.22
CA LEU A 144 4.30 5.26 4.82
C LEU A 144 3.78 4.24 3.80
N VAL A 145 2.64 3.61 4.07
CA VAL A 145 2.01 2.65 3.17
C VAL A 145 1.63 3.31 1.84
N SER A 146 1.01 4.49 1.86
CA SER A 146 0.68 5.22 0.63
C SER A 146 1.92 5.53 -0.21
N GLN A 147 2.98 6.04 0.41
CA GLN A 147 4.24 6.33 -0.30
C GLN A 147 4.90 5.06 -0.83
N SER A 148 4.81 3.94 -0.13
CA SER A 148 5.37 2.67 -0.57
C SER A 148 4.73 2.17 -1.88
N HIS A 149 3.45 2.43 -2.08
CA HIS A 149 2.72 2.09 -3.29
C HIS A 149 2.86 3.13 -4.41
N LEU A 150 2.71 4.41 -4.08
CA LEU A 150 2.67 5.48 -5.08
C LEU A 150 4.07 5.87 -5.58
N THR A 151 5.08 5.85 -4.69
CA THR A 151 6.40 6.38 -5.00
C THR A 151 7.46 5.30 -5.09
N TYR A 152 7.46 4.35 -4.15
CA TYR A 152 8.55 3.39 -3.97
C TYR A 152 8.22 1.95 -4.39
N PHE A 153 7.13 1.74 -5.13
CA PHE A 153 6.77 0.41 -5.61
C PHE A 153 7.77 -0.12 -6.65
N ASN A 154 8.27 -1.34 -6.40
CA ASN A 154 9.07 -2.09 -7.37
C ASN A 154 8.91 -3.59 -7.08
N LYS A 155 8.08 -4.28 -7.88
CA LYS A 155 7.59 -5.66 -7.68
C LYS A 155 6.69 -5.80 -6.43
N HIS A 156 7.02 -5.14 -5.33
CA HIS A 156 6.27 -5.02 -4.09
C HIS A 156 6.47 -3.63 -3.49
N PRO A 157 5.59 -3.18 -2.57
CA PRO A 157 5.73 -1.90 -1.89
C PRO A 157 6.98 -1.89 -1.02
N ARG A 158 7.70 -0.75 -1.01
CA ARG A 158 8.95 -0.57 -0.28
C ARG A 158 8.92 0.73 0.51
N ILE A 159 9.53 0.73 1.68
CA ILE A 159 9.61 1.92 2.53
C ILE A 159 11.09 2.22 2.83
N PRO A 160 11.65 3.31 2.31
CA PRO A 160 13.01 3.71 2.67
C PRO A 160 13.12 4.04 4.16
N LYS A 161 14.23 3.68 4.81
CA LYS A 161 14.49 4.04 6.22
C LYS A 161 14.42 5.55 6.47
N SER A 162 14.86 6.37 5.52
CA SER A 162 14.74 7.83 5.60
C SER A 162 13.30 8.31 5.69
N LEU A 163 12.37 7.62 5.00
CA LEU A 163 10.95 7.93 5.08
C LEU A 163 10.36 7.49 6.43
N ILE A 164 10.78 6.33 6.95
CA ILE A 164 10.40 5.88 8.29
C ILE A 164 10.85 6.89 9.34
N LEU A 165 12.10 7.37 9.27
CA LEU A 165 12.62 8.38 10.19
C LEU A 165 11.84 9.70 10.10
N LYS A 166 11.41 10.11 8.90
CA LYS A 166 10.60 11.31 8.70
C LYS A 166 9.22 11.21 9.38
N TYR A 167 8.62 10.04 9.39
CA TYR A 167 7.29 9.78 9.96
C TYR A 167 7.35 8.91 11.23
N ARG A 168 8.47 9.02 11.98
CA ARG A 168 8.79 8.14 13.10
C ARG A 168 7.86 8.30 14.30
N GLU A 169 7.32 9.50 14.50
CA GLU A 169 6.53 9.83 15.67
C GLU A 169 5.23 9.01 15.74
N GLY A 170 4.97 8.46 16.93
CA GLY A 170 3.82 7.58 17.18
C GLY A 170 3.96 6.16 16.61
N LEU A 171 5.14 5.76 16.12
CA LEU A 171 5.42 4.42 15.62
C LEU A 171 6.37 3.66 16.55
N ILE A 172 6.17 2.35 16.64
CA ILE A 172 7.08 1.39 17.28
C ILE A 172 7.60 0.48 16.17
N LEU A 173 8.93 0.31 16.10
CA LEU A 173 9.59 -0.50 15.08
C LEU A 173 10.17 -1.77 15.65
N GLY A 174 9.87 -2.92 15.07
CA GLY A 174 10.45 -4.22 15.37
C GLY A 174 11.36 -4.73 14.26
N SER A 175 12.36 -5.56 14.63
CA SER A 175 13.36 -6.09 13.72
C SER A 175 12.82 -7.16 12.75
N ALA A 176 11.62 -7.65 12.98
CA ALA A 176 10.94 -8.70 12.22
C ALA A 176 11.65 -10.07 12.22
N CYS A 177 11.21 -10.95 11.33
CA CYS A 177 11.59 -12.35 11.19
C CYS A 177 12.98 -12.54 10.57
N GLU A 178 13.24 -13.74 10.06
CA GLU A 178 14.47 -14.15 9.35
C GLU A 178 14.71 -13.34 8.05
N ALA A 179 13.66 -12.78 7.46
CA ALA A 179 13.77 -11.87 6.32
C ALA A 179 14.03 -10.41 6.74
N GLY A 180 14.10 -10.13 8.03
CA GLY A 180 14.49 -8.85 8.60
C GLY A 180 15.97 -8.53 8.41
N GLU A 181 16.29 -7.23 8.39
CA GLU A 181 17.66 -6.78 8.12
C GLU A 181 18.65 -7.20 9.21
N LEU A 182 18.23 -7.22 10.48
CA LEU A 182 19.08 -7.65 11.58
C LEU A 182 19.42 -9.14 11.48
N TYR A 183 18.43 -9.99 11.27
CA TYR A 183 18.64 -11.43 11.15
C TYR A 183 19.54 -11.75 9.94
N ARG A 184 19.31 -11.12 8.80
CA ARG A 184 20.16 -11.27 7.61
C ARG A 184 21.59 -10.80 7.85
N ALA A 185 21.79 -9.69 8.57
CA ALA A 185 23.12 -9.19 8.92
C ALA A 185 23.89 -10.19 9.79
N LEU A 186 23.22 -10.88 10.71
CA LEU A 186 23.81 -11.94 11.54
C LEU A 186 24.18 -13.16 10.69
N LEU A 187 23.29 -13.60 9.81
CA LEU A 187 23.57 -14.72 8.86
C LEU A 187 24.77 -14.41 7.96
N ASP A 188 24.88 -13.18 7.48
CA ASP A 188 25.95 -12.73 6.60
C ASP A 188 27.26 -12.43 7.35
N GLY A 189 27.28 -12.58 8.68
CA GLY A 189 28.48 -12.32 9.52
C GLY A 189 28.94 -10.86 9.45
N GLN A 190 28.02 -9.89 9.38
CA GLN A 190 28.38 -8.48 9.38
C GLN A 190 29.07 -8.08 10.68
N SER A 191 29.88 -7.01 10.61
CA SER A 191 30.63 -6.53 11.76
C SER A 191 29.76 -6.03 12.91
N ASP A 192 30.28 -6.10 14.12
CA ASP A 192 29.58 -5.58 15.33
C ASP A 192 29.16 -4.11 15.19
N ALA A 193 29.98 -3.29 14.52
CA ALA A 193 29.61 -1.89 14.28
C ALA A 193 28.42 -1.73 13.32
N GLN A 194 28.30 -2.60 12.32
CA GLN A 194 27.14 -2.62 11.41
C GLN A 194 25.90 -3.12 12.15
N ILE A 195 26.01 -4.22 12.90
CA ILE A 195 24.94 -4.78 13.72
C ILE A 195 24.45 -3.76 14.75
N ALA A 196 25.37 -3.06 15.45
CA ALA A 196 25.03 -2.01 16.40
C ALA A 196 24.20 -0.87 15.77
N ARG A 197 24.51 -0.48 14.53
CA ARG A 197 23.71 0.53 13.82
C ARG A 197 22.31 0.04 13.49
N LEU A 198 22.17 -1.25 13.11
CA LEU A 198 20.86 -1.86 12.84
C LEU A 198 20.01 -1.95 14.10
N VAL A 199 20.57 -2.46 15.20
CA VAL A 199 19.86 -2.58 16.49
C VAL A 199 19.35 -1.23 16.98
N LYS A 200 20.15 -0.15 16.83
CA LYS A 200 19.74 1.21 17.25
C LYS A 200 18.54 1.76 16.47
N PHE A 201 18.29 1.27 15.26
CA PHE A 201 17.16 1.70 14.43
C PHE A 201 15.81 1.21 14.95
N TYR A 202 15.78 0.04 15.57
CA TYR A 202 14.57 -0.61 16.08
C TYR A 202 14.29 -0.23 17.54
N ASP A 203 13.02 -0.27 17.94
CA ASP A 203 12.59 -0.09 19.33
C ASP A 203 12.67 -1.40 20.11
N TYR A 204 12.36 -2.49 19.45
CA TYR A 204 12.46 -3.85 19.99
C TYR A 204 13.03 -4.81 18.93
N LEU A 205 13.55 -5.92 19.42
CA LEU A 205 14.04 -7.00 18.56
C LEU A 205 13.09 -8.19 18.64
N GLU A 206 13.09 -9.02 17.61
CA GLU A 206 12.17 -10.14 17.49
C GLU A 206 12.93 -11.43 17.22
N ILE A 207 12.51 -12.52 17.85
CA ILE A 207 12.91 -13.89 17.55
C ILE A 207 11.67 -14.76 17.39
N GLN A 208 11.82 -15.86 16.65
CA GLN A 208 10.73 -16.78 16.32
C GLN A 208 11.11 -18.23 16.66
N PRO A 209 10.13 -19.14 16.80
CA PRO A 209 10.39 -20.58 16.98
C PRO A 209 11.38 -21.10 15.95
N CYS A 210 12.29 -21.97 16.38
CA CYS A 210 13.32 -22.53 15.49
C CYS A 210 12.73 -23.29 14.30
N GLY A 211 11.54 -23.86 14.49
CA GLY A 211 10.79 -24.56 13.43
C GLY A 211 10.49 -23.68 12.22
N ASN A 212 10.21 -22.39 12.44
CA ASN A 212 9.93 -21.43 11.37
C ASN A 212 11.10 -21.25 10.40
N ASN A 213 12.32 -21.42 10.91
CA ASN A 213 13.56 -21.19 10.20
C ASN A 213 14.30 -22.49 9.79
N LYS A 214 13.68 -23.66 10.03
CA LYS A 214 14.29 -24.97 9.76
C LYS A 214 14.68 -25.16 8.29
N PHE A 215 13.99 -24.51 7.36
CA PHE A 215 14.32 -24.53 5.92
C PHE A 215 15.74 -24.05 5.61
N MET A 216 16.35 -23.25 6.50
CA MET A 216 17.71 -22.75 6.33
C MET A 216 18.76 -23.89 6.36
N ILE A 217 18.48 -24.96 7.10
CA ILE A 217 19.39 -26.10 7.24
C ILE A 217 19.57 -26.83 5.91
N ALA A 218 18.51 -26.93 5.11
CA ALA A 218 18.52 -27.55 3.80
C ALA A 218 18.93 -26.61 2.66
N SER A 219 19.08 -25.31 2.94
CA SER A 219 19.32 -24.28 1.92
C SER A 219 20.76 -24.28 1.42
N GLU A 220 20.98 -24.56 0.14
CA GLU A 220 22.30 -24.43 -0.49
C GLU A 220 22.85 -22.98 -0.47
N LYS A 221 21.98 -21.98 -0.30
CA LYS A 221 22.35 -20.56 -0.28
C LYS A 221 22.80 -20.08 1.10
N ILE A 222 22.33 -20.72 2.17
CA ILE A 222 22.64 -20.35 3.55
C ILE A 222 23.61 -21.39 4.12
N ARG A 223 24.90 -21.08 4.11
CA ARG A 223 25.96 -22.02 4.51
C ARG A 223 26.33 -21.92 5.98
N THR A 224 25.79 -20.96 6.69
CA THR A 224 26.09 -20.68 8.11
C THR A 224 25.18 -21.42 9.07
N VAL A 225 24.10 -22.03 8.59
CA VAL A 225 23.11 -22.75 9.37
C VAL A 225 23.06 -24.20 8.91
N ASN A 226 23.48 -25.14 9.77
CA ASN A 226 23.56 -26.57 9.47
C ASN A 226 22.76 -27.42 10.48
N SER A 227 22.27 -26.81 11.54
CA SER A 227 21.57 -27.48 12.64
C SER A 227 20.56 -26.53 13.31
N ILE A 228 19.65 -27.09 14.10
CA ILE A 228 18.76 -26.32 14.98
C ILE A 228 19.56 -25.49 15.99
N GLU A 229 20.68 -26.01 16.49
CA GLU A 229 21.57 -25.29 17.39
C GLU A 229 22.11 -23.98 16.77
N ASP A 230 22.39 -23.97 15.47
CA ASP A 230 22.83 -22.75 14.79
C ASP A 230 21.70 -21.68 14.78
N ILE A 231 20.46 -22.10 14.57
CA ILE A 231 19.29 -21.21 14.64
C ILE A 231 19.11 -20.68 16.07
N GLN A 232 19.22 -21.56 17.08
CA GLN A 232 19.19 -21.15 18.49
C GLN A 232 20.30 -20.16 18.83
N ASN A 233 21.50 -20.35 18.28
CA ASN A 233 22.63 -19.42 18.50
C ASN A 233 22.37 -18.05 17.91
N ILE A 234 21.69 -17.94 16.76
CA ILE A 234 21.27 -16.67 16.21
C ILE A 234 20.25 -16.00 17.14
N ASN A 235 19.26 -16.75 17.64
CA ASN A 235 18.28 -16.23 18.59
C ASN A 235 18.96 -15.79 19.89
N ARG A 236 19.90 -16.58 20.47
CA ARG A 236 20.72 -16.17 21.64
C ARG A 236 21.45 -14.86 21.37
N ARG A 237 22.06 -14.74 20.17
CA ARG A 237 22.77 -13.51 19.80
C ARG A 237 21.85 -12.29 19.73
N ILE A 238 20.61 -12.44 19.23
CA ILE A 238 19.61 -11.36 19.22
C ILE A 238 19.23 -10.97 20.66
N VAL A 239 19.06 -11.95 21.55
CA VAL A 239 18.78 -11.69 22.99
C VAL A 239 19.94 -10.93 23.64
N GLU A 240 21.20 -11.36 23.43
CA GLU A 240 22.38 -10.66 23.92
C GLU A 240 22.46 -9.21 23.39
N LEU A 241 22.14 -9.01 22.13
CA LEU A 241 22.09 -7.65 21.53
C LEU A 241 20.99 -6.81 22.18
N GLY A 242 19.84 -7.41 22.48
CA GLY A 242 18.78 -6.75 23.24
C GLY A 242 19.28 -6.25 24.60
N GLU A 243 19.95 -7.10 25.36
CA GLU A 243 20.54 -6.75 26.65
C GLU A 243 21.62 -5.66 26.50
N GLN A 244 22.56 -5.83 25.57
CA GLN A 244 23.65 -4.90 25.30
C GLN A 244 23.17 -3.49 24.94
N PHE A 245 22.10 -3.39 24.16
CA PHE A 245 21.57 -2.11 23.66
C PHE A 245 20.31 -1.64 24.39
N HIS A 246 19.92 -2.32 25.48
CA HIS A 246 18.71 -2.03 26.26
C HIS A 246 17.45 -1.98 25.38
N LYS A 247 17.32 -2.95 24.49
CA LYS A 247 16.14 -3.15 23.63
C LYS A 247 15.37 -4.37 24.11
N PRO A 248 14.05 -4.27 24.32
CA PRO A 248 13.26 -5.45 24.60
C PRO A 248 13.36 -6.43 23.42
N VAL A 249 13.43 -7.73 23.76
CA VAL A 249 13.31 -8.80 22.77
C VAL A 249 11.97 -9.47 22.98
N VAL A 250 11.23 -9.71 21.92
CA VAL A 250 9.94 -10.40 21.94
C VAL A 250 9.99 -11.69 21.14
N ALA A 251 9.26 -12.70 21.57
CA ALA A 251 9.04 -13.93 20.84
C ALA A 251 7.68 -13.86 20.13
N THR A 252 7.65 -14.08 18.81
CA THR A 252 6.42 -14.16 18.01
C THR A 252 6.36 -15.46 17.24
N CYS A 253 5.17 -16.02 17.01
CA CYS A 253 5.04 -17.29 16.30
C CYS A 253 4.80 -17.18 14.78
N ASP A 254 4.65 -15.99 14.23
CA ASP A 254 4.42 -15.75 12.80
C ASP A 254 3.22 -16.54 12.23
N VAL A 255 2.07 -16.39 12.85
CA VAL A 255 0.86 -17.16 12.58
C VAL A 255 0.35 -16.96 11.15
N HIS A 256 0.22 -18.07 10.41
CA HIS A 256 -0.37 -18.10 9.08
C HIS A 256 -1.63 -18.99 9.01
N PHE A 257 -1.84 -19.85 9.99
CA PHE A 257 -3.02 -20.70 10.14
C PHE A 257 -3.28 -20.99 11.62
N LEU A 258 -4.49 -21.47 11.95
CA LEU A 258 -4.92 -21.60 13.35
C LEU A 258 -4.38 -22.86 13.99
N ASP A 259 -4.74 -24.00 13.46
CA ASP A 259 -4.39 -25.32 14.00
C ASP A 259 -3.29 -25.99 13.15
N PRO A 260 -2.44 -26.87 13.71
CA PRO A 260 -1.36 -27.53 12.95
C PRO A 260 -1.83 -28.22 11.67
N GLU A 261 -3.01 -28.82 11.65
CA GLU A 261 -3.59 -29.52 10.51
C GLU A 261 -4.06 -28.57 9.39
N ASP A 262 -4.22 -27.29 9.65
CA ASP A 262 -4.62 -26.28 8.67
C ASP A 262 -3.49 -25.94 7.68
N GLU A 263 -2.27 -26.43 7.92
CA GLU A 263 -1.15 -26.24 6.99
C GLU A 263 -1.49 -26.69 5.57
N VAL A 264 -2.36 -27.69 5.43
CA VAL A 264 -2.81 -28.20 4.13
C VAL A 264 -3.48 -27.11 3.28
N TYR A 265 -4.24 -26.19 3.88
CA TYR A 265 -4.90 -25.10 3.16
C TYR A 265 -3.87 -24.09 2.66
N ARG A 266 -2.87 -23.77 3.48
CA ARG A 266 -1.76 -22.91 3.07
C ARG A 266 -0.97 -23.52 1.92
N ARG A 267 -0.69 -24.82 1.98
CA ARG A 267 -0.02 -25.59 0.93
C ARG A 267 -0.75 -25.50 -0.39
N ILE A 268 -2.08 -25.71 -0.39
CA ILE A 268 -2.93 -25.60 -1.58
C ILE A 268 -2.85 -24.19 -2.18
N ILE A 269 -2.94 -23.15 -1.36
CA ILE A 269 -2.88 -21.76 -1.81
C ILE A 269 -1.51 -21.42 -2.41
N MET A 270 -0.43 -21.87 -1.77
CA MET A 270 0.94 -21.65 -2.25
C MET A 270 1.18 -22.37 -3.59
N ALA A 271 0.79 -23.65 -3.68
CA ALA A 271 0.87 -24.42 -4.92
C ALA A 271 0.08 -23.77 -6.06
N GLY A 272 -1.14 -23.28 -5.76
CA GLY A 272 -1.97 -22.57 -6.73
C GLY A 272 -1.36 -21.23 -7.21
N ARG A 273 -0.45 -20.63 -6.44
CA ARG A 273 0.32 -19.44 -6.80
C ARG A 273 1.67 -19.74 -7.45
N GLY A 274 2.03 -21.02 -7.63
CA GLY A 274 3.25 -21.45 -8.29
C GLY A 274 4.50 -21.38 -7.41
N PHE A 275 4.37 -21.54 -6.10
CA PHE A 275 5.51 -21.67 -5.20
C PHE A 275 6.07 -23.09 -5.29
N ASP A 276 7.35 -23.22 -5.59
CA ASP A 276 8.02 -24.52 -5.78
C ASP A 276 8.21 -25.31 -4.45
N ASP A 277 8.23 -24.57 -3.32
CA ASP A 277 8.39 -25.06 -1.95
C ASP A 277 7.07 -25.21 -1.19
N ALA A 278 5.94 -25.27 -1.89
CA ALA A 278 4.61 -25.35 -1.27
C ALA A 278 4.45 -26.58 -0.36
N ASP A 279 5.13 -27.68 -0.64
CA ASP A 279 5.08 -28.90 0.17
C ASP A 279 5.99 -28.87 1.42
N GLU A 280 6.86 -27.86 1.54
CA GLU A 280 7.77 -27.69 2.67
C GLU A 280 7.21 -26.63 3.65
N GLN A 281 6.13 -26.99 4.38
CA GLN A 281 5.50 -26.06 5.29
C GLN A 281 6.26 -25.94 6.62
N ALA A 282 6.49 -24.68 7.06
CA ALA A 282 6.93 -24.38 8.41
C ALA A 282 5.73 -24.45 9.39
N PRO A 283 5.95 -24.72 10.69
CA PRO A 283 4.89 -24.84 11.71
C PRO A 283 4.35 -23.45 12.13
N LEU A 284 3.72 -22.74 11.19
CA LEU A 284 3.25 -21.36 11.37
C LEU A 284 1.81 -21.30 11.93
N PHE A 285 1.47 -22.19 12.84
CA PHE A 285 0.18 -22.19 13.53
C PHE A 285 0.19 -21.30 14.79
N LEU A 286 -0.98 -21.01 15.33
CA LEU A 286 -1.12 -20.23 16.55
C LEU A 286 -0.67 -21.06 17.75
N HIS A 287 0.48 -20.74 18.30
CA HIS A 287 0.97 -21.35 19.54
C HIS A 287 0.29 -20.74 20.78
N THR A 288 -0.01 -21.58 21.74
CA THR A 288 -0.37 -21.13 23.10
C THR A 288 0.83 -20.54 23.83
N THR A 289 0.59 -19.87 24.95
CA THR A 289 1.67 -19.34 25.79
C THR A 289 2.61 -20.46 26.27
N GLU A 290 2.05 -21.60 26.67
CA GLU A 290 2.79 -22.76 27.14
C GLU A 290 3.68 -23.34 26.04
N GLU A 291 3.16 -23.49 24.83
CA GLU A 291 3.93 -23.95 23.66
C GLU A 291 5.06 -22.98 23.32
N MET A 292 4.80 -21.66 23.35
CA MET A 292 5.84 -20.66 23.15
C MET A 292 6.93 -20.70 24.22
N LEU A 293 6.58 -20.90 25.49
CA LEU A 293 7.55 -21.07 26.58
C LEU A 293 8.41 -22.34 26.38
N GLU A 294 7.83 -23.42 25.88
CA GLU A 294 8.55 -24.66 25.54
C GLU A 294 9.52 -24.43 24.37
N GLU A 295 9.09 -23.77 23.29
CA GLU A 295 9.90 -23.43 22.12
C GLU A 295 11.18 -22.65 22.48
N PHE A 296 11.09 -21.76 23.49
CA PHE A 296 12.22 -20.94 23.93
C PHE A 296 12.90 -21.44 25.21
N SER A 297 12.57 -22.64 25.69
CA SER A 297 13.14 -23.23 26.91
C SER A 297 14.67 -23.33 26.91
N TYR A 298 15.29 -23.41 25.71
CA TYR A 298 16.75 -23.41 25.53
C TYR A 298 17.45 -22.11 25.96
N LEU A 299 16.70 -21.02 26.22
CA LEU A 299 17.21 -19.76 26.78
C LEU A 299 17.20 -19.74 28.31
N GLY A 300 16.58 -20.74 28.95
CA GLY A 300 16.28 -20.78 30.37
C GLY A 300 14.91 -20.20 30.69
N SER A 301 14.27 -20.68 31.78
CA SER A 301 12.89 -20.34 32.15
C SER A 301 12.64 -18.85 32.27
N ASP A 302 13.51 -18.15 33.01
CA ASP A 302 13.35 -16.72 33.28
C ASP A 302 13.42 -15.87 32.00
N LYS A 303 14.35 -16.22 31.10
CA LYS A 303 14.49 -15.54 29.84
C LYS A 303 13.34 -15.87 28.88
N ALA A 304 12.88 -17.12 28.84
CA ALA A 304 11.70 -17.50 28.06
C ALA A 304 10.45 -16.72 28.53
N GLU A 305 10.21 -16.63 29.84
CA GLU A 305 9.11 -15.84 30.40
C GLU A 305 9.24 -14.34 30.05
N GLU A 306 10.46 -13.79 30.14
CA GLU A 306 10.73 -12.40 29.79
C GLU A 306 10.33 -12.09 28.35
N ILE A 307 10.76 -12.91 27.38
CA ILE A 307 10.56 -12.62 25.93
C ILE A 307 9.17 -13.02 25.44
N VAL A 308 8.56 -14.06 26.00
CA VAL A 308 7.25 -14.56 25.56
C VAL A 308 6.11 -13.79 26.23
N ILE A 309 6.22 -13.47 27.51
CA ILE A 309 5.13 -12.88 28.29
C ILE A 309 5.41 -11.41 28.64
N THR A 310 6.51 -11.14 29.33
CA THR A 310 6.75 -9.81 29.89
C THR A 310 6.93 -8.75 28.82
N ASN A 311 7.84 -8.99 27.86
CA ASN A 311 8.17 -8.02 26.83
C ASN A 311 7.05 -7.86 25.80
N THR A 312 6.33 -8.93 25.45
CA THR A 312 5.19 -8.85 24.53
C THR A 312 4.07 -8.01 25.11
N ASN A 313 3.72 -8.23 26.41
CA ASN A 313 2.74 -7.40 27.11
C ASN A 313 3.22 -5.94 27.23
N MET A 314 4.50 -5.71 27.54
CA MET A 314 5.06 -4.36 27.61
C MET A 314 4.91 -3.60 26.28
N ILE A 315 5.17 -4.26 25.14
CA ILE A 315 4.95 -3.63 23.82
C ILE A 315 3.46 -3.36 23.60
N ALA A 316 2.58 -4.30 23.94
CA ALA A 316 1.13 -4.11 23.84
C ALA A 316 0.63 -2.94 24.70
N ASP A 317 1.13 -2.80 25.93
CA ASP A 317 0.77 -1.72 26.86
C ASP A 317 1.25 -0.34 26.40
N MET A 318 2.23 -0.27 25.49
CA MET A 318 2.65 0.99 24.87
C MET A 318 1.63 1.53 23.87
N ILE A 319 0.68 0.72 23.42
CA ILE A 319 -0.27 1.05 22.36
C ILE A 319 -1.56 1.57 22.98
N GLU A 320 -1.96 2.77 22.59
CA GLU A 320 -3.22 3.37 22.96
C GLU A 320 -4.39 2.70 22.21
N THR A 321 -5.59 2.82 22.71
CA THR A 321 -6.79 2.38 21.98
C THR A 321 -7.01 3.30 20.78
N ILE A 322 -6.84 2.76 19.58
CA ILE A 322 -7.03 3.47 18.32
C ILE A 322 -7.96 2.70 17.38
N ALA A 323 -8.69 3.40 16.55
CA ALA A 323 -9.49 2.80 15.49
C ALA A 323 -8.70 2.82 14.17
N PRO A 324 -8.51 1.67 13.47
CA PRO A 324 -7.85 1.65 12.15
C PRO A 324 -8.55 2.56 11.15
N VAL A 325 -9.88 2.59 11.16
CA VAL A 325 -10.71 3.51 10.38
C VAL A 325 -11.41 4.45 11.37
N ARG A 326 -11.34 5.75 11.10
CA ARG A 326 -12.04 6.73 11.93
C ARG A 326 -13.54 6.45 11.94
N PRO A 327 -14.19 6.49 13.12
CA PRO A 327 -15.63 6.26 13.21
C PRO A 327 -16.43 7.40 12.56
N ASP A 328 -15.88 8.60 12.53
CA ASP A 328 -16.54 9.77 11.96
C ASP A 328 -16.54 9.69 10.44
N LYS A 329 -17.72 9.90 9.87
CA LYS A 329 -17.88 10.06 8.43
C LYS A 329 -17.34 11.43 8.01
N CYS A 330 -16.61 11.46 6.92
CA CYS A 330 -16.00 12.67 6.39
C CYS A 330 -16.49 12.88 4.94
N PRO A 331 -17.77 13.27 4.73
CA PRO A 331 -18.26 13.57 3.40
C PRO A 331 -17.47 14.76 2.82
N PRO A 332 -17.25 14.79 1.51
CA PRO A 332 -16.64 15.94 0.87
C PRO A 332 -17.54 17.16 1.01
N VAL A 333 -16.94 18.35 1.03
CA VAL A 333 -17.68 19.61 1.06
C VAL A 333 -17.64 20.23 -0.33
N ILE A 334 -18.81 20.40 -0.94
CA ILE A 334 -18.99 21.17 -2.18
C ILE A 334 -19.81 22.41 -1.80
N PRO A 335 -19.25 23.61 -1.95
CA PRO A 335 -19.98 24.86 -1.65
C PRO A 335 -21.31 24.91 -2.40
N ASP A 336 -22.34 25.41 -1.75
CA ASP A 336 -23.69 25.62 -2.31
C ASP A 336 -24.36 24.36 -2.89
N SER A 337 -23.93 23.14 -2.47
CA SER A 337 -24.52 21.88 -2.98
C SER A 337 -26.02 21.79 -2.76
N ASP A 338 -26.53 22.26 -1.62
CA ASP A 338 -27.96 22.27 -1.28
C ASP A 338 -28.76 23.15 -2.26
N LYS A 339 -28.27 24.37 -2.48
CA LYS A 339 -28.87 25.32 -3.40
C LYS A 339 -28.79 24.84 -4.84
N THR A 340 -27.62 24.37 -5.26
CA THR A 340 -27.39 23.86 -6.61
C THR A 340 -28.29 22.68 -6.93
N LEU A 341 -28.40 21.73 -6.00
CA LEU A 341 -29.29 20.56 -6.18
C LEU A 341 -30.75 21.00 -6.33
N THR A 342 -31.20 21.91 -5.46
CA THR A 342 -32.55 22.46 -5.50
C THR A 342 -32.83 23.13 -6.85
N GLU A 343 -31.95 24.04 -7.30
CA GLU A 343 -32.07 24.74 -8.58
C GLU A 343 -32.12 23.76 -9.77
N ILE A 344 -31.25 22.77 -9.82
CA ILE A 344 -31.26 21.74 -10.87
C ILE A 344 -32.61 21.03 -10.92
N CYS A 345 -33.10 20.57 -9.78
CA CYS A 345 -34.33 19.79 -9.71
C CYS A 345 -35.57 20.61 -10.11
N TYR A 346 -35.71 21.80 -9.60
CA TYR A 346 -36.85 22.67 -9.95
C TYR A 346 -36.79 23.13 -11.41
N ASN A 347 -35.63 23.51 -11.93
CA ASN A 347 -35.48 23.85 -13.33
C ASN A 347 -35.90 22.67 -14.24
N ARG A 348 -35.47 21.46 -13.93
CA ARG A 348 -35.85 20.28 -14.71
C ARG A 348 -37.33 19.94 -14.56
N ALA A 349 -37.91 20.08 -13.39
CA ALA A 349 -39.31 19.87 -13.17
C ALA A 349 -40.16 20.89 -13.95
N HIS A 350 -39.81 22.15 -13.96
CA HIS A 350 -40.48 23.19 -14.77
C HIS A 350 -40.32 22.97 -16.27
N GLU A 351 -39.18 22.47 -16.72
CA GLU A 351 -38.97 22.09 -18.13
C GLU A 351 -39.95 20.99 -18.57
N ILE A 352 -40.23 20.01 -17.71
CA ILE A 352 -41.11 18.86 -18.02
C ILE A 352 -42.57 19.21 -17.80
N TYR A 353 -42.92 19.78 -16.63
CA TYR A 353 -44.30 19.90 -16.16
C TYR A 353 -44.86 21.36 -16.29
N GLY A 354 -44.01 22.31 -16.70
CA GLY A 354 -44.41 23.71 -16.91
C GLY A 354 -44.19 24.63 -15.72
N PRO A 355 -44.55 25.94 -15.85
CA PRO A 355 -44.29 26.93 -14.82
C PRO A 355 -45.09 26.69 -13.52
N ASP A 356 -46.30 26.18 -13.63
CA ASP A 356 -47.14 25.81 -12.50
C ASP A 356 -47.07 24.29 -12.29
N LEU A 357 -46.22 23.86 -11.32
CA LEU A 357 -46.02 22.42 -11.06
C LEU A 357 -47.31 21.74 -10.53
N PRO A 358 -47.63 20.53 -11.00
CA PRO A 358 -48.67 19.74 -10.36
C PRO A 358 -48.33 19.48 -8.88
N GLN A 359 -49.37 19.52 -8.03
CA GLN A 359 -49.20 19.41 -6.56
C GLN A 359 -48.43 18.13 -6.17
N ILE A 360 -48.66 17.00 -6.90
CA ILE A 360 -47.95 15.74 -6.64
C ILE A 360 -46.44 15.86 -6.91
N VAL A 361 -46.04 16.59 -7.94
CA VAL A 361 -44.63 16.85 -8.31
C VAL A 361 -43.98 17.74 -7.27
N GLU A 362 -44.60 18.86 -6.95
CA GLU A 362 -44.10 19.84 -5.98
C GLU A 362 -43.94 19.21 -4.58
N ALA A 363 -44.99 18.56 -4.07
CA ALA A 363 -44.94 17.91 -2.77
C ALA A 363 -43.88 16.81 -2.68
N ARG A 364 -43.64 16.06 -3.77
CA ARG A 364 -42.59 15.03 -3.81
C ARG A 364 -41.21 15.65 -3.78
N LEU A 365 -40.94 16.72 -4.57
CA LEU A 365 -39.69 17.46 -4.55
C LEU A 365 -39.39 18.06 -3.18
N GLU A 366 -40.36 18.76 -2.59
CA GLU A 366 -40.19 19.35 -1.27
C GLU A 366 -39.87 18.30 -0.19
N LYS A 367 -40.62 17.18 -0.17
CA LYS A 367 -40.40 16.09 0.76
C LYS A 367 -38.98 15.54 0.65
N GLU A 368 -38.55 15.23 -0.56
CA GLU A 368 -37.23 14.60 -0.80
C GLU A 368 -36.09 15.61 -0.56
N LEU A 369 -36.14 16.81 -1.12
CA LEU A 369 -35.12 17.82 -0.94
C LEU A 369 -34.95 18.21 0.53
N ASN A 370 -36.04 18.39 1.28
CA ASN A 370 -35.95 18.66 2.72
C ASN A 370 -35.26 17.54 3.48
N SER A 371 -35.54 16.27 3.16
CA SER A 371 -34.87 15.12 3.78
C SER A 371 -33.40 15.08 3.42
N ILE A 372 -33.04 15.22 2.14
CA ILE A 372 -31.67 15.16 1.62
C ILE A 372 -30.81 16.28 2.21
N ILE A 373 -31.31 17.51 2.22
CA ILE A 373 -30.59 18.69 2.72
C ILE A 373 -30.42 18.62 4.24
N LYS A 374 -31.50 18.31 4.98
CA LYS A 374 -31.45 18.21 6.44
C LYS A 374 -30.40 17.19 6.94
N ASN A 375 -30.21 16.10 6.21
CA ASN A 375 -29.26 15.05 6.56
C ASN A 375 -27.87 15.24 5.91
N GLY A 376 -27.64 16.34 5.17
CA GLY A 376 -26.35 16.66 4.55
C GLY A 376 -25.99 15.79 3.35
N PHE A 377 -26.98 15.18 2.68
CA PHE A 377 -26.75 14.28 1.57
C PHE A 377 -26.67 14.93 0.19
N ALA A 378 -26.96 16.24 0.10
CA ALA A 378 -26.99 16.98 -1.18
C ALA A 378 -25.67 16.86 -1.95
N VAL A 379 -24.53 16.88 -1.24
CA VAL A 379 -23.21 16.73 -1.85
C VAL A 379 -23.05 15.41 -2.60
N MET A 380 -23.63 14.32 -2.10
CA MET A 380 -23.57 13.00 -2.75
C MET A 380 -24.35 12.99 -4.06
N TYR A 381 -25.54 13.62 -4.06
CA TYR A 381 -26.33 13.80 -5.27
C TYR A 381 -25.59 14.65 -6.31
N ILE A 382 -24.95 15.75 -5.90
CA ILE A 382 -24.16 16.61 -6.80
C ILE A 382 -22.96 15.87 -7.38
N ILE A 383 -22.29 15.01 -6.61
CA ILE A 383 -21.20 14.17 -7.12
C ILE A 383 -21.74 13.20 -8.17
N ALA A 384 -22.79 12.47 -7.84
CA ALA A 384 -23.41 11.51 -8.77
C ALA A 384 -23.87 12.19 -10.07
N GLN A 385 -24.54 13.34 -9.94
CA GLN A 385 -24.99 14.17 -11.08
C GLN A 385 -23.81 14.56 -11.98
N LYS A 386 -22.72 15.07 -11.41
CA LYS A 386 -21.54 15.49 -12.18
C LYS A 386 -20.88 14.30 -12.90
N LEU A 387 -20.81 13.15 -12.25
CA LEU A 387 -20.26 11.92 -12.85
C LEU A 387 -21.11 11.45 -14.04
N VAL A 388 -22.44 11.39 -13.85
CA VAL A 388 -23.35 10.95 -14.92
C VAL A 388 -23.33 11.94 -16.08
N TRP A 389 -23.45 13.24 -15.80
CA TRP A 389 -23.48 14.25 -16.87
C TRP A 389 -22.18 14.29 -17.65
N LYS A 390 -21.02 14.16 -16.96
CA LYS A 390 -19.72 14.12 -17.64
C LYS A 390 -19.58 12.89 -18.56
N SER A 391 -20.02 11.72 -18.10
CA SER A 391 -20.01 10.51 -18.92
C SER A 391 -20.90 10.66 -20.16
N VAL A 392 -22.10 11.19 -20.00
CA VAL A 392 -23.04 11.41 -21.10
C VAL A 392 -22.54 12.46 -22.08
N GLU A 393 -21.94 13.57 -21.59
CA GLU A 393 -21.29 14.58 -22.41
C GLU A 393 -20.17 14.02 -23.27
N ASP A 394 -19.39 13.07 -22.71
CA ASP A 394 -18.31 12.37 -23.41
C ASP A 394 -18.83 11.26 -24.36
N GLY A 395 -20.14 11.06 -24.45
CA GLY A 395 -20.80 10.11 -25.37
C GLY A 395 -21.01 8.71 -24.81
N TYR A 396 -20.85 8.50 -23.50
CA TYR A 396 -21.03 7.21 -22.84
C TYR A 396 -22.30 7.19 -22.01
N LEU A 397 -23.11 6.15 -22.17
CA LEU A 397 -24.31 5.94 -21.36
C LEU A 397 -23.94 5.50 -19.95
N VAL A 398 -24.75 5.94 -18.98
CA VAL A 398 -24.66 5.51 -17.58
C VAL A 398 -26.03 4.94 -17.19
N GLY A 399 -26.03 3.75 -16.60
CA GLY A 399 -27.25 3.14 -16.03
C GLY A 399 -27.22 3.26 -14.50
N SER A 400 -28.33 3.65 -13.91
CA SER A 400 -28.52 3.54 -12.47
C SER A 400 -28.98 2.13 -12.09
N ARG A 401 -28.64 1.70 -10.86
CA ARG A 401 -29.05 0.40 -10.31
C ARG A 401 -29.51 0.55 -8.86
N GLY A 402 -30.38 -0.35 -8.41
CA GLY A 402 -30.81 -0.42 -7.03
C GLY A 402 -31.85 0.63 -6.65
N SER A 403 -31.84 1.04 -5.39
CA SER A 403 -32.87 1.87 -4.78
C SER A 403 -32.86 3.35 -5.21
N VAL A 404 -31.85 3.83 -5.93
CA VAL A 404 -31.77 5.23 -6.40
C VAL A 404 -32.94 5.59 -7.32
N GLY A 405 -33.50 4.63 -8.06
CA GLY A 405 -34.70 4.84 -8.88
C GLY A 405 -35.97 5.18 -8.11
N SER A 406 -35.97 5.14 -6.78
CA SER A 406 -37.06 5.60 -5.93
C SER A 406 -36.96 7.06 -5.49
N SER A 407 -35.87 7.77 -5.88
CA SER A 407 -35.69 9.21 -5.61
C SER A 407 -36.06 10.06 -6.81
N PHE A 408 -37.11 10.84 -6.68
CA PHE A 408 -37.53 11.80 -7.70
C PHE A 408 -36.52 12.96 -7.86
N VAL A 409 -35.83 13.32 -6.79
CA VAL A 409 -34.70 14.26 -6.84
C VAL A 409 -33.56 13.69 -7.71
N ALA A 410 -33.28 12.38 -7.62
CA ALA A 410 -32.28 11.75 -8.48
C ALA A 410 -32.72 11.77 -9.97
N THR A 411 -34.00 11.59 -10.25
CA THR A 411 -34.56 11.70 -11.60
C THR A 411 -34.42 13.13 -12.13
N MET A 412 -34.84 14.13 -11.35
CA MET A 412 -34.76 15.53 -11.76
C MET A 412 -33.31 16.03 -11.86
N ALA A 413 -32.40 15.51 -11.07
CA ALA A 413 -30.96 15.78 -11.18
C ALA A 413 -30.29 15.05 -12.36
N GLY A 414 -30.99 14.18 -13.09
CA GLY A 414 -30.44 13.42 -14.21
C GLY A 414 -29.43 12.35 -13.78
N ILE A 415 -29.59 11.80 -12.57
CA ILE A 415 -28.77 10.68 -12.03
C ILE A 415 -29.37 9.35 -12.48
N THR A 416 -30.70 9.28 -12.54
CA THR A 416 -31.46 8.09 -12.98
C THR A 416 -32.52 8.48 -13.98
N GLU A 417 -32.89 7.57 -14.87
CA GLU A 417 -33.99 7.72 -15.82
C GLU A 417 -35.32 7.23 -15.25
N VAL A 418 -35.29 6.56 -14.10
CA VAL A 418 -36.51 6.03 -13.45
C VAL A 418 -37.27 7.16 -12.76
N ASN A 419 -38.52 7.39 -13.14
CA ASN A 419 -39.41 8.35 -12.49
C ASN A 419 -40.30 7.64 -11.44
N PRO A 420 -40.07 7.86 -10.13
CA PRO A 420 -40.81 7.18 -9.07
C PRO A 420 -42.22 7.70 -8.79
N LEU A 421 -42.64 8.74 -9.49
CA LEU A 421 -44.02 9.24 -9.36
C LEU A 421 -45.05 8.16 -9.80
N SER A 422 -46.31 8.36 -9.43
CA SER A 422 -47.40 7.54 -9.99
C SER A 422 -47.45 7.64 -11.51
N PRO A 423 -48.00 6.63 -12.21
CA PRO A 423 -48.22 6.67 -13.66
C PRO A 423 -48.90 7.95 -14.10
N HIS A 424 -48.45 8.56 -15.17
CA HIS A 424 -49.01 9.79 -15.70
C HIS A 424 -48.65 10.02 -17.17
N TYR A 425 -49.43 10.87 -17.80
CA TYR A 425 -49.07 11.43 -19.10
C TYR A 425 -48.57 12.85 -18.93
N TYR A 426 -47.58 13.26 -19.75
CA TYR A 426 -47.19 14.66 -19.88
C TYR A 426 -46.89 15.03 -21.34
N CYS A 427 -47.05 16.30 -21.65
CA CYS A 427 -46.78 16.85 -22.97
C CYS A 427 -45.55 17.73 -22.95
N SER A 428 -44.49 17.39 -23.69
CA SER A 428 -43.24 18.17 -23.75
C SER A 428 -43.42 19.53 -24.45
N LYS A 429 -44.53 19.78 -25.17
CA LYS A 429 -44.79 21.00 -25.93
C LYS A 429 -45.62 22.03 -25.19
N CYS A 430 -46.69 21.64 -24.53
CA CYS A 430 -47.63 22.54 -23.88
C CYS A 430 -47.75 22.29 -22.37
N HIS A 431 -46.98 21.37 -21.82
CA HIS A 431 -46.93 21.00 -20.39
C HIS A 431 -48.26 20.51 -19.83
N TYR A 432 -49.18 20.02 -20.71
CA TYR A 432 -50.36 19.30 -20.24
C TYR A 432 -49.94 18.05 -19.45
N VAL A 433 -50.56 17.82 -18.31
CA VAL A 433 -50.27 16.70 -17.42
C VAL A 433 -51.56 16.00 -17.01
N ASP A 434 -51.56 14.68 -16.92
CA ASP A 434 -52.71 13.87 -16.47
C ASP A 434 -52.25 12.81 -15.47
N PHE A 435 -52.57 13.03 -14.19
CA PHE A 435 -52.40 12.08 -13.09
C PHE A 435 -53.73 11.45 -12.66
N ASP A 436 -54.87 12.02 -13.08
CA ASP A 436 -56.14 11.82 -12.40
C ASP A 436 -57.20 11.12 -13.23
N SER A 437 -57.02 10.97 -14.54
CA SER A 437 -58.01 10.26 -15.38
C SER A 437 -58.20 8.82 -14.94
N GLU A 438 -59.39 8.27 -15.14
CA GLU A 438 -59.70 6.88 -14.81
C GLU A 438 -58.77 5.88 -15.53
N GLU A 439 -58.31 6.23 -16.72
CA GLU A 439 -57.34 5.45 -17.49
C GLU A 439 -55.96 5.40 -16.76
N VAL A 440 -55.48 6.52 -16.26
CA VAL A 440 -54.25 6.61 -15.49
C VAL A 440 -54.37 5.86 -14.16
N LYS A 441 -55.46 6.05 -13.43
CA LYS A 441 -55.74 5.35 -12.17
C LYS A 441 -55.79 3.84 -12.29
N ALA A 442 -56.18 3.30 -13.44
CA ALA A 442 -56.15 1.86 -13.71
C ALA A 442 -54.73 1.26 -13.74
N TYR A 443 -53.69 2.11 -13.81
CA TYR A 443 -52.27 1.75 -13.78
C TYR A 443 -51.60 2.01 -12.43
N ALA A 444 -52.33 2.41 -11.41
CA ALA A 444 -51.77 2.54 -10.06
C ALA A 444 -51.01 1.27 -9.64
N GLY A 445 -49.77 1.44 -9.15
CA GLY A 445 -48.90 0.30 -8.81
C GLY A 445 -48.30 -0.45 -10.00
N LYS A 446 -48.46 0.04 -11.22
CA LYS A 446 -47.87 -0.50 -12.45
C LYS A 446 -46.93 0.53 -13.10
N ALA A 447 -46.26 0.13 -14.16
CA ALA A 447 -45.38 1.03 -14.92
C ALA A 447 -46.20 1.95 -15.85
N GLY A 448 -46.01 3.24 -15.76
CA GLY A 448 -46.68 4.23 -16.63
C GLY A 448 -46.35 4.04 -18.11
N ILE A 449 -45.15 3.54 -18.42
CA ILE A 449 -44.73 3.27 -19.80
C ILE A 449 -45.64 2.23 -20.50
N ASP A 450 -46.33 1.39 -19.76
CA ASP A 450 -47.27 0.38 -20.29
C ASP A 450 -48.67 0.96 -20.59
N MET A 451 -48.91 2.23 -20.25
CA MET A 451 -50.17 2.89 -20.61
C MET A 451 -50.33 3.00 -22.15
N PRO A 452 -51.56 3.07 -22.66
CA PRO A 452 -51.83 3.25 -24.10
C PRO A 452 -51.18 4.54 -24.67
N ASP A 453 -50.80 4.50 -25.93
CA ASP A 453 -50.38 5.72 -26.63
C ASP A 453 -51.55 6.68 -26.79
N LYS A 454 -51.31 7.99 -26.53
CA LYS A 454 -52.33 9.03 -26.49
C LYS A 454 -51.78 10.33 -27.10
N VAL A 455 -52.65 11.12 -27.66
CA VAL A 455 -52.32 12.48 -28.13
C VAL A 455 -52.81 13.52 -27.13
N CYS A 456 -52.05 14.61 -27.01
CA CYS A 456 -52.39 15.70 -26.13
C CYS A 456 -53.72 16.37 -26.50
N PRO A 457 -54.69 16.45 -25.58
CA PRO A 457 -56.00 17.06 -25.88
C PRO A 457 -55.89 18.59 -26.11
N VAL A 458 -54.78 19.23 -25.74
CA VAL A 458 -54.58 20.68 -25.87
C VAL A 458 -53.89 21.05 -27.19
N CYS A 459 -52.83 20.33 -27.57
CA CYS A 459 -52.01 20.73 -28.71
C CYS A 459 -51.86 19.65 -29.79
N GLY A 460 -52.40 18.45 -29.56
CA GLY A 460 -52.36 17.34 -30.53
C GLY A 460 -51.01 16.59 -30.65
N GLU A 461 -50.03 16.95 -29.86
CA GLU A 461 -48.70 16.29 -29.80
C GLU A 461 -48.84 14.90 -29.15
N LYS A 462 -47.94 13.96 -29.44
CA LYS A 462 -47.89 12.68 -28.75
C LYS A 462 -47.52 12.89 -27.28
N LEU A 463 -48.31 12.33 -26.36
CA LEU A 463 -48.02 12.36 -24.95
C LEU A 463 -46.88 11.41 -24.58
N HIS A 464 -46.02 11.85 -23.67
CA HIS A 464 -45.12 10.97 -22.96
C HIS A 464 -45.86 10.22 -21.86
N LYS A 465 -45.40 8.98 -21.62
CA LYS A 465 -45.93 8.08 -20.59
C LYS A 465 -44.82 7.80 -19.60
N ASP A 466 -45.04 8.03 -18.31
CA ASP A 466 -43.99 7.91 -17.30
C ASP A 466 -44.60 7.51 -15.94
N GLY A 467 -43.72 7.24 -14.97
CA GLY A 467 -44.07 6.93 -13.60
C GLY A 467 -44.09 5.43 -13.29
N PHE A 468 -43.39 5.06 -12.19
CA PHE A 468 -43.26 3.66 -11.74
C PHE A 468 -43.87 3.40 -10.36
N ASP A 469 -44.48 4.42 -9.76
CA ASP A 469 -45.17 4.37 -8.45
C ASP A 469 -44.28 3.79 -7.31
N ILE A 470 -43.08 4.33 -7.17
CA ILE A 470 -42.08 3.85 -6.20
C ILE A 470 -42.02 4.79 -4.98
N PRO A 471 -42.23 4.28 -3.75
CA PRO A 471 -42.15 5.12 -2.55
C PRO A 471 -40.70 5.56 -2.26
N PHE A 472 -40.53 6.83 -1.85
CA PHE A 472 -39.24 7.39 -1.50
C PHE A 472 -38.54 6.68 -0.32
N GLU A 473 -39.33 6.12 0.57
CA GLU A 473 -38.89 5.35 1.72
C GLU A 473 -38.02 4.15 1.35
N THR A 474 -38.14 3.66 0.13
CA THR A 474 -37.28 2.57 -0.41
C THR A 474 -35.81 3.03 -0.46
N PHE A 475 -35.53 4.32 -0.68
CA PHE A 475 -34.18 4.84 -0.80
C PHE A 475 -33.59 5.33 0.54
N LEU A 476 -34.23 6.30 1.17
CA LEU A 476 -33.73 6.94 2.39
C LEU A 476 -34.39 6.44 3.69
N GLY A 477 -35.24 5.42 3.63
CA GLY A 477 -35.95 4.88 4.78
C GLY A 477 -37.11 5.78 5.24
N PHE A 478 -37.93 5.28 6.19
CA PHE A 478 -39.12 5.99 6.68
C PHE A 478 -38.80 7.29 7.42
N LYS A 479 -37.60 7.39 8.02
CA LYS A 479 -37.13 8.62 8.69
C LYS A 479 -36.37 9.56 7.76
N GLY A 480 -36.03 9.10 6.55
CA GLY A 480 -35.26 9.86 5.58
C GLY A 480 -33.78 10.05 5.97
N ASP A 481 -33.28 9.28 6.92
CA ASP A 481 -31.93 9.38 7.51
C ASP A 481 -31.00 8.22 7.14
N LYS A 482 -31.49 7.26 6.37
CA LYS A 482 -30.64 6.22 5.79
C LYS A 482 -29.70 6.88 4.77
N GLU A 483 -28.41 6.52 4.82
CA GLU A 483 -27.44 6.99 3.82
C GLU A 483 -27.85 6.58 2.41
N PRO A 484 -27.81 7.54 1.46
CA PRO A 484 -28.07 7.21 0.06
C PRO A 484 -26.99 6.28 -0.50
N ASP A 485 -27.43 5.19 -1.12
CA ASP A 485 -26.59 4.25 -1.85
C ASP A 485 -26.90 4.42 -3.34
N ILE A 486 -26.06 5.21 -4.03
CA ILE A 486 -26.24 5.56 -5.43
C ILE A 486 -25.34 4.68 -6.29
N ASP A 487 -25.89 3.58 -6.78
CA ASP A 487 -25.20 2.65 -7.68
C ASP A 487 -25.28 3.14 -9.14
N LEU A 488 -24.14 3.33 -9.76
CA LEU A 488 -24.01 3.75 -11.16
C LEU A 488 -23.15 2.79 -11.94
N ASN A 489 -23.66 2.34 -13.10
CA ASN A 489 -22.94 1.49 -14.04
C ASN A 489 -22.42 2.33 -15.21
N PHE A 490 -21.12 2.49 -15.28
CA PHE A 490 -20.44 3.16 -16.38
C PHE A 490 -19.99 2.16 -17.46
N SER A 491 -19.74 2.64 -18.68
CA SER A 491 -19.11 1.83 -19.71
C SER A 491 -17.72 1.36 -19.26
N GLY A 492 -17.39 0.09 -19.49
CA GLY A 492 -16.07 -0.46 -19.16
C GLY A 492 -14.91 0.22 -19.89
N GLU A 493 -15.17 0.84 -21.04
CA GLU A 493 -14.16 1.61 -21.78
C GLU A 493 -13.92 2.99 -21.16
N TYR A 494 -14.92 3.51 -20.43
CA TYR A 494 -14.86 4.85 -19.81
C TYR A 494 -14.36 4.80 -18.35
N GLN A 495 -14.43 3.65 -17.73
CA GLN A 495 -14.05 3.40 -16.34
C GLN A 495 -12.51 3.43 -16.16
#